data_00eda76410ba018c17f42879fdbe22a3
#
_entry.id   00eda76410ba018c17f42879fdbe22a3
#
_cell.length_a   1.000
_cell.length_b   1.000
_cell.length_c   1.000
_cell.angle_alpha   90.00
_cell.angle_beta   90.00
_cell.angle_gamma   90.00
#
_symmetry.space_group_name_H-M   'P 1'
#
loop_
_entity.id
_entity.type
_entity.pdbx_description
1 polymer ?
#
loop_
_entity_poly.entity_id
_entity_poly.type
_entity_poly.pdbx_seq_one_letter_code
_entity_poly.pdbx_strand_id
1 'polypeptide(L)'
;MFGCQGNCKHLNILALQRGWRIAWLGLKGGPMQRFGTMIRLKPGRAEEYKKYHAAVWPEVLSKMSECNICNYSIFFKDDVLFGYFEYHGVNLKQDWAKMAADAKTQEWWEIMGPMQDPLPTRKEGEWWAEMEEVFHLD
;
A
#
# COMPACT_ATOMS: atom_id res chain seq x y z
N MET A 1 5.42 -18.56 7.03
CA MET A 1 5.49 -17.48 8.03
C MET A 1 6.77 -16.67 7.79
N PHE A 2 6.75 -15.76 6.82
CA PHE A 2 7.85 -14.83 6.59
C PHE A 2 7.31 -13.43 6.89
N GLY A 3 7.67 -12.95 8.10
CA GLY A 3 7.34 -11.60 8.53
C GLY A 3 8.01 -10.58 7.59
N CYS A 4 7.27 -9.58 7.20
CA CYS A 4 7.76 -8.40 6.49
C CYS A 4 8.72 -7.64 7.43
N GLN A 5 9.99 -8.10 7.54
CA GLN A 5 11.07 -7.40 8.24
C GLN A 5 11.77 -6.47 7.26
N GLY A 6 11.02 -5.59 6.63
CA GLY A 6 11.54 -4.53 5.80
C GLY A 6 11.27 -3.17 6.44
N ASN A 7 12.18 -2.71 7.27
CA ASN A 7 12.45 -1.32 7.65
C ASN A 7 11.31 -0.38 8.12
N CYS A 8 10.19 -0.88 8.63
CA CYS A 8 9.39 -0.09 9.56
C CYS A 8 10.09 -0.15 10.94
N LYS A 9 11.15 0.63 11.11
CA LYS A 9 11.86 0.70 12.39
C LYS A 9 10.97 1.39 13.41
N HIS A 10 10.38 0.61 14.31
CA HIS A 10 10.00 1.11 15.62
C HIS A 10 11.24 1.74 16.26
N LEU A 11 11.23 3.05 16.38
CA LEU A 11 12.23 3.77 17.18
C LEU A 11 12.09 3.32 18.62
N ASN A 12 13.07 2.55 19.09
CA ASN A 12 13.24 2.22 20.49
C ASN A 12 13.52 3.52 21.29
N ILE A 13 12.56 3.92 22.14
CA ILE A 13 12.60 5.14 23.00
C ILE A 13 13.58 4.99 24.17
N LEU A 14 14.63 4.21 24.08
CA LEU A 14 15.62 4.02 25.15
C LEU A 14 16.96 4.75 24.97
N ALA A 15 17.06 5.73 24.05
CA ALA A 15 18.31 6.45 23.80
C ALA A 15 18.29 7.92 24.29
N LEU A 16 17.40 8.33 25.21
CA LEU A 16 17.25 9.73 25.65
C LEU A 16 18.01 10.09 26.93
N GLN A 17 19.07 9.38 27.31
CA GLN A 17 19.80 9.71 28.54
C GLN A 17 21.31 9.95 28.38
N ARG A 18 21.83 10.31 27.23
CA ARG A 18 23.18 10.92 27.17
C ARG A 18 23.22 11.93 26.02
N GLY A 19 23.44 13.19 26.35
CA GLY A 19 23.42 14.39 25.50
C GLY A 19 24.33 14.36 24.26
N TRP A 20 24.03 13.54 23.30
CA TRP A 20 24.65 13.54 21.99
C TRP A 20 23.72 14.29 21.03
N ARG A 21 24.21 15.40 20.51
CA ARG A 21 23.62 16.03 19.35
C ARG A 21 23.66 15.02 18.21
N ILE A 22 22.57 14.25 18.05
CA ILE A 22 22.40 13.41 16.87
C ILE A 22 22.19 14.38 15.72
N ALA A 23 23.23 14.55 14.91
CA ALA A 23 23.09 15.15 13.59
C ALA A 23 22.00 14.34 12.85
N TRP A 24 20.95 15.00 12.40
CA TRP A 24 19.92 14.44 11.56
C TRP A 24 20.51 14.04 10.19
N LEU A 25 21.25 12.93 10.17
CA LEU A 25 21.71 12.30 8.94
C LEU A 25 20.53 11.53 8.33
N GLY A 26 19.79 12.24 7.47
CA GLY A 26 19.04 11.64 6.36
C GLY A 26 18.07 10.51 6.70
N LEU A 27 17.04 10.74 7.53
CA LEU A 27 15.85 9.89 7.46
C LEU A 27 15.14 10.22 6.13
N LYS A 28 15.39 9.40 5.11
CA LYS A 28 14.65 9.41 3.86
C LYS A 28 13.23 8.87 4.14
N GLY A 29 12.31 9.77 4.49
CA GLY A 29 10.91 9.46 4.69
C GLY A 29 10.14 10.70 5.10
N GLY A 30 8.94 10.88 4.57
CA GLY A 30 7.96 11.86 5.02
C GLY A 30 7.24 11.37 6.30
N PRO A 31 6.36 12.20 6.88
CA PRO A 31 5.46 11.77 7.92
C PRO A 31 4.57 10.63 7.38
N MET A 32 4.29 9.63 8.22
CA MET A 32 3.40 8.53 7.87
C MET A 32 2.02 9.07 7.50
N GLN A 33 1.49 8.62 6.37
CA GLN A 33 0.17 8.93 5.87
C GLN A 33 -0.64 7.64 5.72
N ARG A 34 -1.93 7.68 6.03
CA ARG A 34 -2.86 6.55 5.89
C ARG A 34 -3.75 6.76 4.69
N PHE A 35 -4.02 5.69 3.97
CA PHE A 35 -4.90 5.70 2.82
C PHE A 35 -5.93 4.58 2.93
N GLY A 36 -7.20 4.95 2.79
CA GLY A 36 -8.30 4.03 2.55
C GLY A 36 -8.71 4.10 1.08
N THR A 37 -8.86 2.95 0.44
CA THR A 37 -9.24 2.89 -0.97
C THR A 37 -10.34 1.85 -1.19
N MET A 38 -11.14 2.01 -2.22
CA MET A 38 -12.22 1.09 -2.52
C MET A 38 -12.35 0.80 -4.02
N ILE A 39 -12.64 -0.47 -4.34
CA ILE A 39 -12.98 -0.93 -5.67
C ILE A 39 -13.97 -2.09 -5.56
N ARG A 40 -14.74 -2.35 -6.61
CA ARG A 40 -15.57 -3.56 -6.69
C ARG A 40 -14.85 -4.67 -7.45
N LEU A 41 -15.26 -5.90 -7.18
CA LEU A 41 -14.98 -7.03 -8.06
C LEU A 41 -16.17 -7.25 -9.02
N LYS A 42 -15.88 -7.71 -10.21
CA LYS A 42 -16.92 -8.22 -11.11
C LYS A 42 -17.57 -9.47 -10.51
N PRO A 43 -18.87 -9.69 -10.72
CA PRO A 43 -19.57 -10.85 -10.21
C PRO A 43 -18.84 -12.16 -10.51
N GLY A 44 -18.75 -13.05 -9.52
CA GLY A 44 -18.11 -14.35 -9.65
C GLY A 44 -16.59 -14.38 -9.66
N ARG A 45 -15.91 -13.25 -9.48
CA ARG A 45 -14.44 -13.18 -9.48
C ARG A 45 -13.79 -13.25 -8.10
N ALA A 46 -14.56 -13.26 -7.03
CA ALA A 46 -14.05 -13.19 -5.67
C ALA A 46 -13.08 -14.34 -5.32
N GLU A 47 -13.43 -15.58 -5.65
CA GLU A 47 -12.60 -16.74 -5.31
C GLU A 47 -11.27 -16.76 -6.10
N GLU A 48 -11.29 -16.39 -7.36
CA GLU A 48 -10.09 -16.24 -8.19
C GLU A 48 -9.18 -15.15 -7.64
N TYR A 49 -9.75 -13.99 -7.30
CA TYR A 49 -9.01 -12.86 -6.71
C TYR A 49 -8.34 -13.24 -5.39
N LYS A 50 -9.08 -13.90 -4.49
CA LYS A 50 -8.55 -14.39 -3.21
C LYS A 50 -7.41 -15.41 -3.40
N LYS A 51 -7.54 -16.31 -4.39
CA LYS A 51 -6.49 -17.29 -4.70
C LYS A 51 -5.18 -16.62 -5.07
N TYR A 52 -5.20 -15.58 -5.91
CA TYR A 52 -3.99 -14.82 -6.24
C TYR A 52 -3.42 -14.11 -5.01
N HIS A 53 -4.28 -13.50 -4.18
CA HIS A 53 -3.84 -12.77 -2.99
C HIS A 53 -3.39 -13.68 -1.83
N ALA A 54 -3.68 -14.96 -1.86
CA ALA A 54 -3.10 -15.94 -0.94
C ALA A 54 -1.58 -16.18 -1.21
N ALA A 55 -1.09 -15.83 -2.40
CA ALA A 55 0.29 -16.01 -2.80
C ALA A 55 0.74 -14.86 -3.72
N VAL A 56 0.71 -13.63 -3.21
CA VAL A 56 1.21 -12.45 -3.95
C VAL A 56 2.69 -12.61 -4.27
N TRP A 57 3.05 -12.26 -5.49
CA TRP A 57 4.42 -12.45 -5.97
C TRP A 57 5.44 -11.65 -5.13
N PRO A 58 6.56 -12.26 -4.74
CA PRO A 58 7.58 -11.59 -3.91
C PRO A 58 8.11 -10.29 -4.51
N GLU A 59 8.23 -10.23 -5.84
CA GLU A 59 8.70 -9.05 -6.57
C GLU A 59 7.72 -7.87 -6.43
N VAL A 60 6.41 -8.15 -6.47
CA VAL A 60 5.36 -7.13 -6.26
C VAL A 60 5.40 -6.60 -4.84
N LEU A 61 5.54 -7.49 -3.84
CA LEU A 61 5.67 -7.10 -2.43
C LEU A 61 6.93 -6.28 -2.18
N SER A 62 8.05 -6.68 -2.79
CA SER A 62 9.32 -5.93 -2.72
C SER A 62 9.17 -4.53 -3.31
N LYS A 63 8.52 -4.43 -4.48
CA LYS A 63 8.31 -3.14 -5.15
C LYS A 63 7.41 -2.20 -4.32
N MET A 64 6.37 -2.71 -3.68
CA MET A 64 5.54 -1.92 -2.76
C MET A 64 6.38 -1.33 -1.62
N SER A 65 7.25 -2.15 -0.99
CA SER A 65 8.14 -1.72 0.08
C SER A 65 9.17 -0.68 -0.40
N GLU A 66 9.76 -0.86 -1.59
CA GLU A 66 10.67 0.11 -2.22
C GLU A 66 9.98 1.46 -2.48
N CYS A 67 8.68 1.43 -2.75
CA CYS A 67 7.84 2.60 -2.97
C CYS A 67 7.24 3.16 -1.67
N ASN A 68 7.82 2.81 -0.51
CA ASN A 68 7.45 3.31 0.82
C ASN A 68 6.00 2.98 1.24
N ILE A 69 5.39 1.94 0.64
CA ILE A 69 4.08 1.42 1.01
C ILE A 69 4.28 0.26 1.99
N CYS A 70 3.60 0.32 3.12
CA CYS A 70 3.63 -0.74 4.12
C CYS A 70 2.27 -0.90 4.80
N ASN A 71 2.15 -1.90 5.67
CA ASN A 71 0.92 -2.21 6.40
C ASN A 71 -0.32 -2.24 5.48
N TYR A 72 -0.16 -2.86 4.30
CA TYR A 72 -1.22 -2.93 3.30
C TYR A 72 -2.14 -4.12 3.56
N SER A 73 -3.41 -3.85 3.76
CA SER A 73 -4.46 -4.83 3.96
C SER A 73 -5.60 -4.62 2.97
N ILE A 74 -6.16 -5.70 2.45
CA ILE A 74 -7.36 -5.66 1.60
C ILE A 74 -8.43 -6.50 2.28
N PHE A 75 -9.59 -5.90 2.48
CA PHE A 75 -10.77 -6.53 3.05
C PHE A 75 -11.81 -6.72 1.96
N PHE A 76 -12.56 -7.82 2.04
CA PHE A 76 -13.59 -8.15 1.05
C PHE A 76 -14.94 -8.36 1.71
N LYS A 77 -15.98 -7.76 1.15
CA LYS A 77 -17.38 -8.02 1.49
C LYS A 77 -18.30 -7.62 0.32
N ASP A 78 -19.24 -8.50 -0.03
CA ASP A 78 -20.32 -8.21 -1.00
C ASP A 78 -19.79 -7.61 -2.32
N ASP A 79 -18.82 -8.28 -2.93
CA ASP A 79 -18.07 -7.84 -4.13
C ASP A 79 -17.35 -6.48 -4.00
N VAL A 80 -17.21 -5.95 -2.80
CA VAL A 80 -16.43 -4.74 -2.52
C VAL A 80 -15.11 -5.12 -1.89
N LEU A 81 -14.03 -4.53 -2.39
CA LEU A 81 -12.70 -4.54 -1.79
C LEU A 81 -12.44 -3.19 -1.12
N PHE A 82 -12.05 -3.22 0.13
CA PHE A 82 -11.52 -2.08 0.87
C PHE A 82 -10.03 -2.28 1.11
N GLY A 83 -9.22 -1.37 0.59
CA GLY A 83 -7.76 -1.37 0.79
C GLY A 83 -7.36 -0.33 1.83
N TYR A 84 -6.50 -0.71 2.77
CA TYR A 84 -5.83 0.20 3.70
C TYR A 84 -4.33 0.04 3.55
N PHE A 85 -3.60 1.14 3.46
CA PHE A 85 -2.14 1.12 3.52
C PHE A 85 -1.57 2.36 4.18
N GLU A 86 -0.33 2.23 4.65
CA GLU A 86 0.48 3.31 5.17
C GLU A 86 1.58 3.68 4.19
N TYR A 87 1.82 4.98 4.05
CA TYR A 87 2.85 5.52 3.19
C TYR A 87 3.86 6.33 3.99
N HIS A 88 5.14 6.02 3.85
CA HIS A 88 6.24 6.64 4.58
C HIS A 88 7.19 7.44 3.67
N GLY A 89 6.81 7.65 2.42
CA GLY A 89 7.58 8.44 1.44
C GLY A 89 7.29 9.94 1.52
N VAL A 90 7.89 10.67 0.60
CA VAL A 90 7.73 12.14 0.49
C VAL A 90 6.86 12.55 -0.70
N ASN A 91 6.66 11.67 -1.67
CA ASN A 91 5.88 11.95 -2.88
C ASN A 91 5.20 10.65 -3.39
N LEU A 92 3.99 10.41 -2.93
CA LEU A 92 3.21 9.23 -3.28
C LEU A 92 3.00 9.09 -4.80
N LYS A 93 2.71 10.19 -5.49
CA LYS A 93 2.51 10.19 -6.95
C LYS A 93 3.75 9.70 -7.70
N GLN A 94 4.94 10.12 -7.27
CA GLN A 94 6.19 9.68 -7.86
C GLN A 94 6.47 8.21 -7.57
N ASP A 95 6.17 7.75 -6.36
CA ASP A 95 6.36 6.35 -5.97
C ASP A 95 5.35 5.43 -6.69
N TRP A 96 4.10 5.86 -6.87
CA TRP A 96 3.15 5.16 -7.75
C TRP A 96 3.63 5.08 -9.20
N ALA A 97 4.25 6.13 -9.73
CA ALA A 97 4.82 6.09 -11.07
C ALA A 97 5.97 5.07 -11.21
N LYS A 98 6.78 4.88 -10.15
CA LYS A 98 7.82 3.82 -10.11
C LYS A 98 7.19 2.42 -10.11
N MET A 99 6.11 2.22 -9.36
CA MET A 99 5.36 0.96 -9.38
C MET A 99 4.77 0.70 -10.77
N ALA A 100 4.17 1.70 -11.39
CA ALA A 100 3.58 1.59 -12.72
C ALA A 100 4.62 1.30 -13.81
N ALA A 101 5.89 1.68 -13.62
CA ALA A 101 6.98 1.39 -14.54
C ALA A 101 7.62 0.01 -14.32
N ASP A 102 7.28 -0.69 -13.25
CA ASP A 102 7.85 -1.99 -12.91
C ASP A 102 7.15 -3.12 -13.66
N ALA A 103 7.91 -3.92 -14.41
CA ALA A 103 7.36 -4.95 -15.28
C ALA A 103 6.56 -6.01 -14.51
N LYS A 104 7.02 -6.45 -13.33
CA LYS A 104 6.31 -7.45 -12.53
C LYS A 104 5.02 -6.91 -11.92
N THR A 105 5.01 -5.65 -11.54
CA THR A 105 3.80 -4.96 -11.09
C THR A 105 2.79 -4.83 -12.23
N GLN A 106 3.24 -4.51 -13.44
CA GLN A 106 2.37 -4.46 -14.63
C GLN A 106 1.75 -5.82 -14.94
N GLU A 107 2.55 -6.90 -14.97
CA GLU A 107 2.05 -8.27 -15.16
C GLU A 107 0.98 -8.64 -14.11
N TRP A 108 1.22 -8.27 -12.85
CA TRP A 108 0.24 -8.46 -11.77
C TRP A 108 -1.05 -7.68 -12.02
N TRP A 109 -0.95 -6.42 -12.41
CA TRP A 109 -2.12 -5.58 -12.70
C TRP A 109 -2.90 -6.05 -13.95
N GLU A 110 -2.22 -6.62 -14.94
CA GLU A 110 -2.88 -7.23 -16.12
C GLU A 110 -3.74 -8.44 -15.73
N ILE A 111 -3.37 -9.17 -14.68
CA ILE A 111 -4.19 -10.28 -14.14
C ILE A 111 -5.32 -9.73 -13.26
N MET A 112 -5.04 -8.75 -12.41
CA MET A 112 -6.01 -8.22 -11.43
C MET A 112 -7.07 -7.34 -12.09
N GLY A 113 -6.68 -6.49 -13.02
CA GLY A 113 -7.58 -5.52 -13.67
C GLY A 113 -8.85 -6.12 -14.27
N PRO A 114 -8.79 -7.22 -15.04
CA PRO A 114 -9.97 -7.86 -15.61
C PRO A 114 -11.00 -8.37 -14.58
N MET A 115 -10.58 -8.62 -13.33
CA MET A 115 -11.46 -9.04 -12.24
C MET A 115 -12.11 -7.87 -11.51
N GLN A 116 -11.55 -6.66 -11.68
CA GLN A 116 -11.95 -5.46 -10.96
C GLN A 116 -12.98 -4.65 -11.75
N ASP A 117 -13.82 -3.93 -11.02
CA ASP A 117 -14.85 -3.01 -11.53
C ASP A 117 -14.73 -1.67 -10.78
N PRO A 118 -13.95 -0.72 -11.30
CA PRO A 118 -13.73 0.57 -10.65
C PRO A 118 -15.03 1.35 -10.42
N LEU A 119 -15.11 2.04 -9.28
CA LEU A 119 -16.28 2.85 -8.95
C LEU A 119 -16.49 3.97 -9.96
N PRO A 120 -17.73 4.24 -10.40
CA PRO A 120 -18.03 5.36 -11.30
C PRO A 120 -17.77 6.72 -10.64
N THR A 121 -17.75 6.78 -9.32
CA THR A 121 -17.53 7.98 -8.51
C THR A 121 -16.05 8.28 -8.21
N ARG A 122 -15.10 7.42 -8.68
CA ARG A 122 -13.68 7.67 -8.53
C ARG A 122 -13.25 8.94 -9.24
N LYS A 123 -12.21 9.58 -8.76
CA LYS A 123 -11.62 10.75 -9.41
C LYS A 123 -10.91 10.34 -10.70
N GLU A 124 -10.70 11.30 -11.58
CA GLU A 124 -9.92 11.09 -12.80
C GLU A 124 -8.50 10.62 -12.47
N GLY A 125 -8.05 9.57 -13.16
CA GLY A 125 -6.74 8.94 -12.94
C GLY A 125 -6.69 7.92 -11.80
N GLU A 126 -7.74 7.75 -11.02
CA GLU A 126 -7.83 6.70 -10.00
C GLU A 126 -8.32 5.38 -10.61
N TRP A 127 -7.70 4.27 -10.22
CA TRP A 127 -8.23 2.91 -10.45
C TRP A 127 -9.02 2.42 -9.24
N TRP A 128 -8.43 2.50 -8.06
CA TRP A 128 -9.14 2.38 -6.77
C TRP A 128 -9.55 3.78 -6.33
N ALA A 129 -10.81 3.94 -5.92
CA ALA A 129 -11.30 5.22 -5.41
C ALA A 129 -10.69 5.50 -4.04
N GLU A 130 -10.02 6.63 -3.87
CA GLU A 130 -9.52 7.08 -2.58
C GLU A 130 -10.68 7.54 -1.69
N MET A 131 -10.62 7.16 -0.41
CA MET A 131 -11.60 7.50 0.61
C MET A 131 -11.06 8.59 1.53
N GLU A 132 -11.93 9.49 1.97
CA GLU A 132 -11.60 10.49 2.99
C GLU A 132 -11.46 9.82 4.37
N GLU A 133 -10.36 10.09 5.08
CA GLU A 133 -10.23 9.70 6.49
C GLU A 133 -11.08 10.65 7.34
N VAL A 134 -12.17 10.16 7.92
CA VAL A 134 -13.09 10.95 8.74
C VAL A 134 -12.80 10.90 10.22
N PHE A 135 -11.98 9.94 10.67
CA PHE A 135 -11.57 9.78 12.07
C PHE A 135 -10.33 8.91 12.19
N HIS A 136 -9.46 9.26 13.09
CA HIS A 136 -8.34 8.43 13.54
C HIS A 136 -8.08 8.67 15.03
N LEU A 137 -7.71 7.61 15.74
CA LEU A 137 -7.21 7.63 17.10
C LEU A 137 -5.82 6.98 17.12
N ASP A 138 -4.80 7.67 17.70
CA ASP A 138 -3.45 7.14 17.90
C ASP A 138 -3.42 6.09 19.05
#